data_07e2da23b13a53099d8aaf8f9236590e
#
_entry.id   07e2da23b13a53099d8aaf8f9236590e
#
_cell.length_a   1.000
_cell.length_b   1.000
_cell.length_c   1.000
_cell.angle_alpha   90.00
_cell.angle_beta   90.00
_cell.angle_gamma   90.00
#
_symmetry.space_group_name_H-M   'P 1'
#
loop_
_entity.id
_entity.type
_entity.pdbx_description
1 polymer ?
#
loop_
_entity_poly.entity_id
_entity_poly.type
_entity_poly.pdbx_seq_one_letter_code
_entity_poly.pdbx_strand_id
1 'polypeptide(L)'
;IIMSERPIGQFVRHFFDNFVAALLMLLGLKRAFTHLHPTPVQFLSFLLGSLLTSFSFDLISQGLEGELQPVGFAAYIIPPFLLLIVGLFMSQRYGLWRLTLAPVILWLAADIVVGSLQTTIQWAGQKEWLPNNADKWIPYVYPVLFAWPTAALMFVFGRQLGWVWWLRVINMGLAVAVLFGWFTLFADQRLWYAVETVEAEPIPNITQESAFYVQPLLLNRALAQLEEGEDGKVDWYFLGVGGAAYQSVFRREVESVQSL
;
A
#
# COMPACT_ATOMS: atom_id res chain seq x y z
N ILE A 1 11.00 41.02 -26.69
CA ILE A 1 11.25 39.64 -27.15
C ILE A 1 11.04 38.76 -25.93
N ILE A 2 9.83 38.20 -25.79
CA ILE A 2 9.55 37.21 -24.75
C ILE A 2 10.17 35.91 -25.26
N MET A 3 11.32 35.53 -24.70
CA MET A 3 11.88 34.19 -24.92
C MET A 3 10.83 33.19 -24.41
N SER A 4 10.16 32.47 -25.31
CA SER A 4 9.29 31.37 -24.92
C SER A 4 10.20 30.33 -24.26
N GLU A 5 10.03 30.15 -22.95
CA GLU A 5 10.71 29.06 -22.22
C GLU A 5 10.49 27.75 -23.00
N ARG A 6 11.55 26.98 -23.19
CA ARG A 6 11.44 25.67 -23.84
C ARG A 6 10.45 24.82 -23.02
N PRO A 7 9.56 24.05 -23.65
CA PRO A 7 8.50 23.29 -22.95
C PRO A 7 9.02 22.39 -21.82
N ILE A 8 10.27 21.90 -21.95
CA ILE A 8 10.93 21.11 -20.90
C ILE A 8 11.24 21.96 -19.65
N GLY A 9 11.73 23.20 -19.83
CA GLY A 9 12.03 24.08 -18.70
C GLY A 9 10.79 24.45 -17.90
N GLN A 10 9.68 24.69 -18.59
CA GLN A 10 8.38 24.96 -17.95
C GLN A 10 7.86 23.73 -17.20
N PHE A 11 7.97 22.52 -17.77
CA PHE A 11 7.60 21.28 -17.12
C PHE A 11 8.37 21.08 -15.80
N VAL A 12 9.69 21.21 -15.85
CA VAL A 12 10.57 21.02 -14.67
C VAL A 12 10.22 22.02 -13.59
N ARG A 13 10.03 23.30 -13.95
CA ARG A 13 9.61 24.33 -12.99
C ARG A 13 8.29 23.97 -12.33
N HIS A 14 7.24 23.64 -13.10
CA HIS A 14 5.95 23.25 -12.56
C HIS A 14 6.03 21.99 -11.67
N PHE A 15 6.93 21.06 -11.99
CA PHE A 15 7.16 19.88 -11.18
C PHE A 15 7.70 20.25 -9.79
N PHE A 16 8.73 21.11 -9.72
CA PHE A 16 9.25 21.59 -8.44
C PHE A 16 8.24 22.48 -7.69
N ASP A 17 7.50 23.34 -8.39
CA ASP A 17 6.46 24.16 -7.77
C ASP A 17 5.38 23.29 -7.12
N ASN A 18 5.00 22.18 -7.74
CA ASN A 18 4.06 21.20 -7.17
C ASN A 18 4.63 20.49 -5.93
N PHE A 19 5.94 20.19 -5.90
CA PHE A 19 6.58 19.67 -4.68
C PHE A 19 6.57 20.71 -3.56
N VAL A 20 6.88 21.96 -3.84
CA VAL A 20 6.78 23.06 -2.86
C VAL A 20 5.36 23.19 -2.36
N ALA A 21 4.37 23.10 -3.28
CA ALA A 21 2.95 23.10 -2.91
C ALA A 21 2.61 21.94 -1.94
N ALA A 22 3.11 20.74 -2.20
CA ALA A 22 2.90 19.59 -1.33
C ALA A 22 3.54 19.77 0.06
N LEU A 23 4.76 20.27 0.13
CA LEU A 23 5.42 20.58 1.41
C LEU A 23 4.64 21.62 2.22
N LEU A 24 4.18 22.70 1.56
CA LEU A 24 3.34 23.71 2.21
C LEU A 24 2.00 23.13 2.67
N MET A 25 1.44 22.19 1.91
CA MET A 25 0.22 21.45 2.29
C MET A 25 0.47 20.59 3.53
N LEU A 26 1.56 19.82 3.57
CA LEU A 26 1.93 19.01 4.74
C LEU A 26 2.11 19.85 6.01
N LEU A 27 2.52 21.12 5.86
CA LEU A 27 2.58 22.09 6.95
C LEU A 27 1.23 22.76 7.26
N GLY A 28 0.14 22.38 6.60
CA GLY A 28 -1.19 22.95 6.79
C GLY A 28 -1.36 24.38 6.23
N LEU A 29 -0.49 24.83 5.34
CA LEU A 29 -0.47 26.19 4.82
C LEU A 29 -1.31 26.31 3.53
N LYS A 30 -2.29 27.22 3.53
CA LYS A 30 -3.13 27.47 2.33
C LYS A 30 -2.35 28.04 1.14
N ARG A 31 -1.15 28.58 1.34
CA ARG A 31 -0.23 29.02 0.27
C ARG A 31 0.15 27.87 -0.69
N ALA A 32 -0.08 26.62 -0.33
CA ALA A 32 0.09 25.48 -1.23
C ALA A 32 -0.55 25.69 -2.60
N PHE A 33 -1.75 26.27 -2.65
CA PHE A 33 -2.48 26.50 -3.90
C PHE A 33 -1.89 27.61 -4.79
N THR A 34 -1.05 28.50 -4.27
CA THR A 34 -0.40 29.54 -5.09
C THR A 34 0.75 29.00 -5.94
N HIS A 35 1.35 27.89 -5.52
CA HIS A 35 2.44 27.20 -6.23
C HIS A 35 1.96 26.04 -7.09
N LEU A 36 0.67 25.71 -7.02
CA LEU A 36 0.13 24.54 -7.68
C LEU A 36 -0.13 24.76 -9.17
N HIS A 37 0.45 23.91 -10.01
CA HIS A 37 0.29 23.83 -11.44
C HIS A 37 -0.34 22.49 -11.86
N PRO A 38 -1.67 22.32 -11.73
CA PRO A 38 -2.33 21.04 -11.99
C PRO A 38 -2.51 20.83 -13.49
N THR A 39 -1.67 19.95 -14.07
CA THR A 39 -1.78 19.53 -15.48
C THR A 39 -1.82 18.01 -15.57
N PRO A 40 -2.39 17.42 -16.64
CA PRO A 40 -2.40 15.95 -16.81
C PRO A 40 -1.00 15.33 -16.84
N VAL A 41 -0.03 16.03 -17.41
CA VAL A 41 1.36 15.56 -17.48
C VAL A 41 1.96 15.51 -16.08
N GLN A 42 1.72 16.51 -15.25
CA GLN A 42 2.15 16.53 -13.85
C GLN A 42 1.47 15.40 -13.05
N PHE A 43 0.17 15.17 -13.26
CA PHE A 43 -0.52 14.04 -12.63
C PHE A 43 0.15 12.70 -12.94
N LEU A 44 0.42 12.42 -14.22
CA LEU A 44 1.08 11.17 -14.62
C LEU A 44 2.50 11.07 -14.05
N SER A 45 3.24 12.16 -14.02
CA SER A 45 4.60 12.19 -13.46
C SER A 45 4.60 11.89 -11.95
N PHE A 46 3.68 12.49 -11.19
CA PHE A 46 3.56 12.23 -9.76
C PHE A 46 2.99 10.85 -9.45
N LEU A 47 2.07 10.35 -10.28
CA LEU A 47 1.57 8.97 -10.16
C LEU A 47 2.70 7.96 -10.35
N LEU A 48 3.50 8.14 -11.39
CA LEU A 48 4.67 7.28 -11.61
C LEU A 48 5.69 7.40 -10.47
N GLY A 49 5.96 8.62 -9.99
CA GLY A 49 6.86 8.86 -8.86
C GLY A 49 6.37 8.19 -7.57
N SER A 50 5.09 8.27 -7.25
CA SER A 50 4.48 7.60 -6.10
C SER A 50 4.58 6.07 -6.21
N LEU A 51 4.28 5.49 -7.38
CA LEU A 51 4.45 4.06 -7.63
C LEU A 51 5.90 3.61 -7.47
N LEU A 52 6.86 4.38 -7.97
CA LEU A 52 8.28 4.08 -7.81
C LEU A 52 8.72 4.16 -6.34
N THR A 53 8.21 5.12 -5.58
CA THR A 53 8.48 5.24 -4.14
C THR A 53 7.93 4.05 -3.38
N SER A 54 6.68 3.65 -3.65
CA SER A 54 6.05 2.47 -3.04
C SER A 54 6.78 1.17 -3.41
N PHE A 55 7.15 1.02 -4.67
CA PHE A 55 7.94 -0.12 -5.12
C PHE A 55 9.31 -0.17 -4.43
N SER A 56 9.98 0.98 -4.27
CA SER A 56 11.26 1.05 -3.55
C SER A 56 11.11 0.67 -2.07
N PHE A 57 10.01 1.06 -1.43
CA PHE A 57 9.70 0.66 -0.06
C PHE A 57 9.51 -0.84 0.05
N ASP A 58 8.72 -1.44 -0.85
CA ASP A 58 8.49 -2.88 -0.89
C ASP A 58 9.80 -3.65 -1.15
N LEU A 59 10.60 -3.18 -2.10
CA LEU A 59 11.89 -3.77 -2.44
C LEU A 59 12.86 -3.77 -1.23
N ILE A 60 12.95 -2.66 -0.51
CA ILE A 60 13.79 -2.55 0.69
C ILE A 60 13.23 -3.42 1.81
N SER A 61 11.90 -3.44 2.00
CA SER A 61 11.28 -4.21 3.08
C SER A 61 11.34 -5.72 2.88
N GLN A 62 11.25 -6.19 1.63
CA GLN A 62 11.19 -7.62 1.27
C GLN A 62 12.55 -8.19 0.81
N GLY A 63 13.51 -7.33 0.46
CA GLY A 63 14.78 -7.73 -0.14
C GLY A 63 14.72 -7.81 -1.67
N LEU A 64 15.89 -8.09 -2.28
CA LEU A 64 16.03 -8.11 -3.74
C LEU A 64 15.55 -9.41 -4.38
N GLU A 65 15.45 -10.48 -3.60
CA GLU A 65 14.97 -11.78 -4.06
C GLU A 65 13.46 -11.83 -3.95
N GLY A 66 12.78 -11.52 -5.04
CA GLY A 66 11.33 -11.45 -5.05
C GLY A 66 10.74 -11.39 -6.46
N GLU A 67 9.43 -11.30 -6.52
CA GLU A 67 8.64 -11.22 -7.75
C GLU A 67 7.70 -10.02 -7.72
N LEU A 68 7.54 -9.40 -8.92
CA LEU A 68 6.56 -8.33 -9.12
C LEU A 68 5.15 -8.93 -9.15
N GLN A 69 4.25 -8.41 -8.32
CA GLN A 69 2.85 -8.82 -8.34
C GLN A 69 1.96 -7.74 -8.98
N PRO A 70 1.42 -8.02 -10.19
CA PRO A 70 0.57 -7.05 -10.89
C PRO A 70 -0.69 -6.65 -10.12
N VAL A 71 -1.23 -7.54 -9.28
CA VAL A 71 -2.42 -7.26 -8.46
C VAL A 71 -2.15 -6.15 -7.44
N GLY A 72 -0.91 -6.02 -6.94
CA GLY A 72 -0.50 -4.97 -6.03
C GLY A 72 -0.68 -3.56 -6.60
N PHE A 73 -0.62 -3.40 -7.93
CA PHE A 73 -0.87 -2.09 -8.55
C PHE A 73 -2.24 -1.52 -8.22
N ALA A 74 -3.27 -2.36 -8.07
CA ALA A 74 -4.62 -1.91 -7.75
C ALA A 74 -4.66 -1.16 -6.40
N ALA A 75 -3.94 -1.65 -5.39
CA ALA A 75 -3.88 -1.03 -4.07
C ALA A 75 -3.33 0.41 -4.12
N TYR A 76 -2.36 0.67 -5.00
CA TYR A 76 -1.69 1.98 -5.11
C TYR A 76 -2.32 2.91 -6.15
N ILE A 77 -2.99 2.38 -7.18
CA ILE A 77 -3.58 3.18 -8.25
C ILE A 77 -5.00 3.65 -7.89
N ILE A 78 -5.80 2.83 -7.23
CA ILE A 78 -7.21 3.17 -6.96
C ILE A 78 -7.35 4.42 -6.08
N PRO A 79 -6.63 4.62 -4.95
CA PRO A 79 -6.76 5.82 -4.13
C PRO A 79 -6.55 7.15 -4.88
N PRO A 80 -5.50 7.32 -5.73
CA PRO A 80 -5.38 8.50 -6.58
C PRO A 80 -6.57 8.72 -7.52
N PHE A 81 -7.12 7.66 -8.10
CA PHE A 81 -8.30 7.78 -8.97
C PHE A 81 -9.57 8.15 -8.19
N LEU A 82 -9.74 7.67 -6.97
CA LEU A 82 -10.83 8.13 -6.08
C LEU A 82 -10.69 9.62 -5.76
N LEU A 83 -9.48 10.09 -5.48
CA LEU A 83 -9.22 11.53 -5.30
C LEU A 83 -9.47 12.34 -6.56
N LEU A 84 -9.23 11.80 -7.75
CA LEU A 84 -9.57 12.42 -9.01
C LEU A 84 -11.09 12.59 -9.15
N ILE A 85 -11.88 11.57 -8.80
CA ILE A 85 -13.36 11.63 -8.80
C ILE A 85 -13.83 12.71 -7.81
N VAL A 86 -13.27 12.76 -6.61
CA VAL A 86 -13.56 13.82 -5.62
C VAL A 86 -13.21 15.20 -6.19
N GLY A 87 -12.05 15.33 -6.82
CA GLY A 87 -11.63 16.58 -7.48
C GLY A 87 -12.57 16.99 -8.61
N LEU A 88 -13.03 16.04 -9.41
CA LEU A 88 -14.02 16.27 -10.48
C LEU A 88 -15.35 16.79 -9.91
N PHE A 89 -15.87 16.13 -8.88
CA PHE A 89 -17.09 16.56 -8.20
C PHE A 89 -16.96 17.97 -7.61
N MET A 90 -15.84 18.27 -6.95
CA MET A 90 -15.54 19.59 -6.41
C MET A 90 -15.43 20.65 -7.51
N SER A 91 -14.79 20.32 -8.63
CA SER A 91 -14.66 21.20 -9.79
C SER A 91 -16.02 21.58 -10.37
N GLN A 92 -16.93 20.63 -10.49
CA GLN A 92 -18.30 20.87 -10.93
C GLN A 92 -19.08 21.74 -9.93
N ARG A 93 -18.94 21.44 -8.63
CA ARG A 93 -19.67 22.16 -7.56
C ARG A 93 -19.26 23.62 -7.42
N TYR A 94 -17.97 23.93 -7.62
CA TYR A 94 -17.41 25.27 -7.43
C TYR A 94 -17.08 26.00 -8.74
N GLY A 95 -17.27 25.35 -9.90
CA GLY A 95 -17.00 25.95 -11.22
C GLY A 95 -15.50 26.16 -11.50
N LEU A 96 -14.60 25.46 -10.80
CA LEU A 96 -13.16 25.67 -10.88
C LEU A 96 -12.45 24.42 -11.41
N TRP A 97 -12.18 24.34 -12.70
CA TRP A 97 -11.53 23.18 -13.35
C TRP A 97 -10.20 22.76 -12.73
N ARG A 98 -9.45 23.71 -12.18
CA ARG A 98 -8.18 23.42 -11.48
C ARG A 98 -8.38 22.51 -10.27
N LEU A 99 -9.58 22.47 -9.68
CA LEU A 99 -9.87 21.58 -8.55
C LEU A 99 -9.93 20.12 -8.96
N THR A 100 -10.05 19.77 -10.23
CA THR A 100 -10.10 18.37 -10.68
C THR A 100 -8.79 17.63 -10.38
N LEU A 101 -7.67 18.20 -10.78
CA LEU A 101 -6.34 17.57 -10.61
C LEU A 101 -5.61 18.02 -9.35
N ALA A 102 -6.02 19.13 -8.74
CA ALA A 102 -5.34 19.73 -7.60
C ALA A 102 -5.20 18.78 -6.40
N PRO A 103 -6.28 18.12 -5.91
CA PRO A 103 -6.18 17.25 -4.74
C PRO A 103 -5.26 16.06 -4.99
N VAL A 104 -5.38 15.41 -6.15
CA VAL A 104 -4.63 14.22 -6.45
C VAL A 104 -3.15 14.52 -6.68
N ILE A 105 -2.79 15.61 -7.34
CA ILE A 105 -1.39 16.02 -7.54
C ILE A 105 -0.74 16.37 -6.20
N LEU A 106 -1.43 17.14 -5.34
CA LEU A 106 -0.93 17.48 -4.02
C LEU A 106 -0.73 16.23 -3.15
N TRP A 107 -1.68 15.31 -3.20
CA TRP A 107 -1.59 14.07 -2.44
C TRP A 107 -0.44 13.18 -2.93
N LEU A 108 -0.33 12.94 -4.24
CA LEU A 108 0.75 12.15 -4.83
C LEU A 108 2.15 12.75 -4.57
N ALA A 109 2.27 14.08 -4.69
CA ALA A 109 3.53 14.75 -4.39
C ALA A 109 3.89 14.65 -2.89
N ALA A 110 2.91 14.75 -2.00
CA ALA A 110 3.10 14.55 -0.56
C ALA A 110 3.41 13.09 -0.22
N ASP A 111 2.77 12.14 -0.90
CA ASP A 111 2.99 10.71 -0.77
C ASP A 111 4.44 10.35 -1.14
N ILE A 112 4.99 10.91 -2.22
CA ILE A 112 6.40 10.73 -2.57
C ILE A 112 7.32 11.23 -1.44
N VAL A 113 7.03 12.39 -0.84
CA VAL A 113 7.84 12.94 0.26
C VAL A 113 7.78 12.04 1.48
N VAL A 114 6.58 11.69 1.90
CA VAL A 114 6.36 10.89 3.10
C VAL A 114 6.78 9.44 2.88
N GLY A 115 6.49 8.86 1.72
CA GLY A 115 6.92 7.52 1.34
C GLY A 115 8.45 7.41 1.26
N SER A 116 9.14 8.44 0.72
CA SER A 116 10.61 8.49 0.74
C SER A 116 11.16 8.53 2.18
N LEU A 117 10.49 9.24 3.08
CA LEU A 117 10.86 9.26 4.50
C LEU A 117 10.65 7.87 5.14
N GLN A 118 9.51 7.22 4.89
CA GLN A 118 9.24 5.87 5.35
C GLN A 118 10.27 4.87 4.83
N THR A 119 10.59 4.93 3.54
CA THR A 119 11.63 4.10 2.90
C THR A 119 13.00 4.32 3.55
N THR A 120 13.34 5.57 3.86
CA THR A 120 14.60 5.91 4.55
C THR A 120 14.64 5.35 5.97
N ILE A 121 13.54 5.44 6.73
CA ILE A 121 13.44 4.87 8.07
C ILE A 121 13.59 3.35 8.02
N GLN A 122 12.93 2.70 7.07
CA GLN A 122 13.01 1.25 6.87
C GLN A 122 14.45 0.82 6.55
N TRP A 123 15.09 1.50 5.61
CA TRP A 123 16.47 1.23 5.25
C TRP A 123 17.43 1.46 6.41
N ALA A 124 17.28 2.55 7.17
CA ALA A 124 18.09 2.84 8.33
C ALA A 124 17.90 1.79 9.44
N GLY A 125 16.69 1.24 9.60
CA GLY A 125 16.41 0.13 10.50
C GLY A 125 17.17 -1.14 10.11
N GLN A 126 17.15 -1.50 8.82
CA GLN A 126 17.89 -2.67 8.30
C GLN A 126 19.41 -2.53 8.44
N LYS A 127 19.93 -1.30 8.45
CA LYS A 127 21.36 -1.02 8.65
C LYS A 127 21.75 -0.84 10.13
N GLU A 128 20.82 -1.07 11.05
CA GLU A 128 21.02 -0.89 12.49
C GLU A 128 21.46 0.53 12.89
N TRP A 129 21.11 1.54 12.06
CA TRP A 129 21.44 2.94 12.33
C TRP A 129 20.44 3.60 13.29
N LEU A 130 19.32 2.95 13.54
CA LEU A 130 18.31 3.43 14.46
C LEU A 130 18.67 3.01 15.90
N PRO A 131 18.22 3.79 16.91
CA PRO A 131 18.40 3.41 18.31
C PRO A 131 17.80 2.03 18.63
N ASN A 132 18.38 1.29 19.57
CA ASN A 132 17.93 -0.07 19.97
C ASN A 132 16.46 -0.16 20.43
N ASN A 133 15.81 0.98 20.69
CA ASN A 133 14.39 1.04 21.06
C ASN A 133 13.48 1.45 19.88
N ALA A 134 14.01 1.51 18.66
CA ALA A 134 13.26 1.93 17.49
C ALA A 134 12.05 1.03 17.23
N ASP A 135 12.17 -0.27 17.44
CA ASP A 135 11.10 -1.26 17.30
C ASP A 135 9.86 -0.93 18.13
N LYS A 136 10.03 -0.19 19.22
CA LYS A 136 8.91 0.17 20.10
C LYS A 136 8.08 1.34 19.56
N TRP A 137 8.68 2.27 18.83
CA TRP A 137 7.98 3.49 18.38
C TRP A 137 7.67 3.49 16.87
N ILE A 138 8.42 2.76 16.05
CA ILE A 138 8.17 2.64 14.60
C ILE A 138 6.72 2.23 14.29
N PRO A 139 6.11 1.23 14.96
CA PRO A 139 4.73 0.84 14.70
C PRO A 139 3.71 1.96 14.89
N TYR A 140 4.03 2.98 15.69
CA TYR A 140 3.16 4.15 15.90
C TYR A 140 3.45 5.27 14.89
N VAL A 141 4.69 5.41 14.46
CA VAL A 141 5.11 6.46 13.51
C VAL A 141 4.58 6.18 12.11
N TYR A 142 4.64 4.93 11.63
CA TYR A 142 4.17 4.59 10.28
C TYR A 142 2.71 4.93 10.03
N PRO A 143 1.74 4.56 10.88
CA PRO A 143 0.34 4.95 10.70
C PRO A 143 0.14 6.47 10.67
N VAL A 144 0.90 7.22 11.49
CA VAL A 144 0.83 8.69 11.50
C VAL A 144 1.37 9.26 10.20
N LEU A 145 2.54 8.84 9.75
CA LEU A 145 3.12 9.27 8.48
C LEU A 145 2.20 8.94 7.31
N PHE A 146 1.60 7.76 7.32
CA PHE A 146 0.66 7.31 6.30
C PHE A 146 -0.62 8.16 6.23
N ALA A 147 -1.19 8.50 7.38
CA ALA A 147 -2.41 9.29 7.46
C ALA A 147 -2.17 10.80 7.16
N TRP A 148 -0.96 11.29 7.40
CA TRP A 148 -0.63 12.71 7.34
C TRP A 148 -0.94 13.39 6.00
N PRO A 149 -0.52 12.87 4.82
CA PRO A 149 -0.84 13.49 3.54
C PRO A 149 -2.34 13.70 3.33
N THR A 150 -3.13 12.70 3.67
CA THR A 150 -4.61 12.75 3.53
C THR A 150 -5.23 13.75 4.51
N ALA A 151 -4.80 13.75 5.76
CA ALA A 151 -5.27 14.69 6.77
C ALA A 151 -4.91 16.13 6.40
N ALA A 152 -3.66 16.38 5.99
CA ALA A 152 -3.18 17.68 5.57
C ALA A 152 -3.92 18.19 4.34
N LEU A 153 -4.15 17.33 3.34
CA LEU A 153 -4.92 17.66 2.15
C LEU A 153 -6.32 18.12 2.53
N MET A 154 -7.07 17.35 3.29
CA MET A 154 -8.44 17.67 3.67
C MET A 154 -8.53 18.95 4.50
N PHE A 155 -7.56 19.14 5.41
CA PHE A 155 -7.48 20.37 6.20
C PHE A 155 -7.25 21.62 5.35
N VAL A 156 -6.23 21.58 4.46
CA VAL A 156 -5.86 22.73 3.62
C VAL A 156 -6.92 22.99 2.56
N PHE A 157 -7.49 21.93 1.98
CA PHE A 157 -8.57 22.02 1.01
C PHE A 157 -9.83 22.63 1.63
N GLY A 158 -10.23 22.21 2.81
CA GLY A 158 -11.34 22.78 3.56
C GLY A 158 -11.11 24.25 3.93
N ARG A 159 -9.86 24.66 4.18
CA ARG A 159 -9.50 26.07 4.38
C ARG A 159 -9.62 26.89 3.09
N GLN A 160 -9.26 26.32 1.95
CA GLN A 160 -9.37 26.97 0.65
C GLN A 160 -10.84 27.18 0.24
N LEU A 161 -11.69 26.20 0.55
CA LEU A 161 -13.12 26.23 0.26
C LEU A 161 -13.95 27.02 1.29
N GLY A 162 -13.31 27.58 2.31
CA GLY A 162 -13.98 28.38 3.34
C GLY A 162 -14.83 27.57 4.31
N TRP A 163 -14.57 26.26 4.44
CA TRP A 163 -15.32 25.42 5.38
C TRP A 163 -15.07 25.87 6.83
N VAL A 164 -16.09 25.78 7.67
CA VAL A 164 -15.96 25.99 9.10
C VAL A 164 -15.04 24.93 9.71
N TRP A 165 -14.37 25.25 10.81
CA TRP A 165 -13.29 24.42 11.36
C TRP A 165 -13.72 22.98 11.69
N TRP A 166 -14.92 22.81 12.25
CA TRP A 166 -15.43 21.48 12.63
C TRP A 166 -15.71 20.59 11.40
N LEU A 167 -16.20 21.14 10.29
CA LEU A 167 -16.37 20.41 9.03
C LEU A 167 -15.02 19.94 8.48
N ARG A 168 -13.96 20.74 8.64
CA ARG A 168 -12.61 20.34 8.23
C ARG A 168 -12.13 19.15 9.04
N VAL A 169 -12.33 19.16 10.37
CA VAL A 169 -11.94 18.08 11.26
C VAL A 169 -12.73 16.78 10.95
N ILE A 170 -14.04 16.90 10.75
CA ILE A 170 -14.87 15.72 10.38
C ILE A 170 -14.42 15.13 9.05
N ASN A 171 -14.26 15.95 8.00
CA ASN A 171 -13.83 15.44 6.69
C ASN A 171 -12.41 14.86 6.73
N MET A 172 -11.51 15.46 7.51
CA MET A 172 -10.18 14.93 7.74
C MET A 172 -10.26 13.54 8.39
N GLY A 173 -11.02 13.41 9.47
CA GLY A 173 -11.21 12.13 10.16
C GLY A 173 -11.85 11.07 9.26
N LEU A 174 -12.88 11.44 8.49
CA LEU A 174 -13.54 10.54 7.55
C LEU A 174 -12.59 10.08 6.43
N ALA A 175 -11.83 11.01 5.83
CA ALA A 175 -10.88 10.65 4.78
C ALA A 175 -9.77 9.73 5.28
N VAL A 176 -9.25 9.98 6.48
CA VAL A 176 -8.27 9.11 7.14
C VAL A 176 -8.87 7.74 7.45
N ALA A 177 -10.11 7.68 7.96
CA ALA A 177 -10.80 6.41 8.22
C ALA A 177 -11.03 5.59 6.93
N VAL A 178 -11.41 6.24 5.83
CA VAL A 178 -11.55 5.58 4.52
C VAL A 178 -10.20 5.05 4.03
N LEU A 179 -9.13 5.84 4.19
CA LEU A 179 -7.79 5.42 3.82
C LEU A 179 -7.32 4.20 4.63
N PHE A 180 -7.51 4.21 5.95
CA PHE A 180 -7.18 3.04 6.79
C PHE A 180 -8.04 1.83 6.44
N GLY A 181 -9.35 2.02 6.21
CA GLY A 181 -10.24 0.96 5.75
C GLY A 181 -9.76 0.35 4.42
N TRP A 182 -9.32 1.18 3.48
CA TRP A 182 -8.72 0.72 2.23
C TRP A 182 -7.49 -0.16 2.47
N PHE A 183 -6.55 0.32 3.28
CA PHE A 183 -5.32 -0.44 3.56
C PHE A 183 -5.56 -1.71 4.38
N THR A 184 -6.57 -1.76 5.25
CA THR A 184 -6.92 -3.01 5.93
C THR A 184 -7.51 -4.05 4.97
N LEU A 185 -8.27 -3.60 3.97
CA LEU A 185 -8.82 -4.50 2.94
C LEU A 185 -7.75 -5.02 1.97
N PHE A 186 -6.66 -4.26 1.78
CA PHE A 186 -5.59 -4.57 0.83
C PHE A 186 -4.22 -4.67 1.52
N ALA A 187 -4.20 -5.02 2.81
CA ALA A 187 -2.99 -5.04 3.63
C ALA A 187 -1.87 -5.93 3.07
N ASP A 188 -2.24 -7.02 2.43
CA ASP A 188 -1.30 -7.99 1.86
C ASP A 188 -0.96 -7.72 0.39
N GLN A 189 -1.53 -6.67 -0.22
CA GLN A 189 -1.24 -6.35 -1.62
C GLN A 189 -0.06 -5.40 -1.74
N ARG A 190 1.11 -5.98 -2.00
CA ARG A 190 2.35 -5.26 -2.28
C ARG A 190 2.71 -5.37 -3.75
N LEU A 191 3.53 -4.43 -4.24
CA LEU A 191 4.06 -4.48 -5.60
C LEU A 191 5.17 -5.52 -5.75
N TRP A 192 5.92 -5.75 -4.67
CA TRP A 192 7.05 -6.67 -4.62
C TRP A 192 6.92 -7.60 -3.43
N TYR A 193 7.04 -8.90 -3.67
CA TYR A 193 7.03 -9.93 -2.64
C TYR A 193 8.34 -10.69 -2.65
N ALA A 194 8.89 -10.96 -1.48
CA ALA A 194 9.95 -11.93 -1.35
C ALA A 194 9.45 -13.29 -1.83
N VAL A 195 10.17 -13.92 -2.74
CA VAL A 195 9.99 -15.34 -2.98
C VAL A 195 10.49 -16.03 -1.71
N GLU A 196 9.58 -16.52 -0.88
CA GLU A 196 9.99 -17.51 0.11
C GLU A 196 10.62 -18.65 -0.67
N THR A 197 11.95 -18.65 -0.78
CA THR A 197 12.68 -19.87 -1.05
C THR A 197 12.41 -20.76 0.16
N VAL A 198 11.27 -21.45 0.13
CA VAL A 198 11.13 -22.64 0.91
C VAL A 198 12.32 -23.47 0.44
N GLU A 199 13.41 -23.52 1.24
CA GLU A 199 14.37 -24.60 1.10
C GLU A 199 13.47 -25.83 1.09
N ALA A 200 13.24 -26.35 -0.11
CA ALA A 200 12.51 -27.57 -0.27
C ALA A 200 13.32 -28.56 0.57
N GLU A 201 12.78 -28.90 1.74
CA GLU A 201 13.34 -30.03 2.48
C GLU A 201 13.61 -31.09 1.41
N PRO A 202 14.85 -31.59 1.31
CA PRO A 202 15.21 -32.45 0.21
C PRO A 202 14.11 -33.50 0.14
N ILE A 203 13.28 -33.43 -0.89
CA ILE A 203 12.20 -34.36 -1.09
C ILE A 203 12.90 -35.70 -1.05
N PRO A 204 12.69 -36.48 0.01
CA PRO A 204 13.34 -37.81 0.05
C PRO A 204 12.95 -38.40 -1.30
N ASN A 205 13.90 -39.02 -1.99
CA ASN A 205 13.76 -39.51 -3.36
C ASN A 205 12.61 -40.57 -3.36
N ILE A 206 11.38 -40.05 -3.20
CA ILE A 206 10.17 -40.86 -3.14
C ILE A 206 9.88 -41.13 -4.59
N THR A 207 10.33 -42.27 -5.05
CA THR A 207 9.88 -42.77 -6.34
C THR A 207 8.37 -42.90 -6.28
N GLN A 208 7.72 -42.72 -7.41
CA GLN A 208 6.25 -42.81 -7.54
C GLN A 208 5.73 -44.13 -6.92
N GLU A 209 6.54 -45.16 -6.98
CA GLU A 209 6.30 -46.48 -6.41
C GLU A 209 6.35 -46.48 -4.87
N SER A 210 7.34 -45.82 -4.25
CA SER A 210 7.41 -45.69 -2.80
C SER A 210 6.29 -44.83 -2.22
N ALA A 211 5.81 -43.80 -2.96
CA ALA A 211 4.65 -43.03 -2.57
C ALA A 211 3.39 -43.87 -2.52
N PHE A 212 3.16 -44.74 -3.49
CA PHE A 212 2.05 -45.69 -3.48
C PHE A 212 2.05 -46.65 -2.28
N TYR A 213 3.19 -47.08 -1.84
CA TYR A 213 3.30 -47.97 -0.66
C TYR A 213 3.18 -47.24 0.68
N VAL A 214 3.60 -45.99 0.75
CA VAL A 214 3.57 -45.18 1.99
C VAL A 214 2.22 -44.49 2.23
N GLN A 215 1.53 -44.09 1.17
CA GLN A 215 0.23 -43.41 1.27
C GLN A 215 -0.82 -44.15 2.12
N PRO A 216 -1.09 -45.46 1.92
CA PRO A 216 -2.06 -46.16 2.74
C PRO A 216 -1.68 -46.21 4.20
N LEU A 217 -0.38 -46.30 4.50
CA LEU A 217 0.14 -46.33 5.84
C LEU A 217 -0.02 -45.00 6.58
N LEU A 218 0.24 -43.86 5.88
CA LEU A 218 0.05 -42.54 6.41
C LEU A 218 -1.45 -42.24 6.61
N LEU A 219 -2.29 -42.65 5.67
CA LEU A 219 -3.74 -42.46 5.76
C LEU A 219 -4.30 -43.26 6.95
N ASN A 220 -3.91 -44.53 7.11
CA ASN A 220 -4.36 -45.35 8.24
C ASN A 220 -3.86 -44.81 9.58
N ARG A 221 -2.65 -44.23 9.62
CA ARG A 221 -2.13 -43.56 10.82
C ARG A 221 -2.91 -42.29 11.13
N ALA A 222 -3.21 -41.49 10.14
CA ALA A 222 -4.03 -40.27 10.30
C ALA A 222 -5.47 -40.61 10.76
N LEU A 223 -6.07 -41.63 10.17
CA LEU A 223 -7.39 -42.11 10.58
C LEU A 223 -7.42 -42.67 12.01
N ALA A 224 -6.34 -43.37 12.42
CA ALA A 224 -6.20 -43.89 13.78
C ALA A 224 -5.95 -42.79 14.84
N GLN A 225 -5.56 -41.60 14.44
CA GLN A 225 -5.35 -40.46 15.32
C GLN A 225 -6.58 -39.55 15.42
N LEU A 226 -7.67 -39.85 14.70
CA LEU A 226 -8.91 -39.11 14.85
C LEU A 226 -9.49 -39.37 16.24
N GLU A 227 -9.75 -38.30 16.97
CA GLU A 227 -10.42 -38.39 18.26
C GLU A 227 -11.88 -38.79 18.02
N GLU A 228 -12.43 -39.61 18.94
CA GLU A 228 -13.86 -39.95 18.92
C GLU A 228 -14.64 -38.67 19.22
N GLY A 229 -15.63 -38.37 18.39
CA GLY A 229 -16.45 -37.18 18.53
C GLY A 229 -17.36 -37.24 19.77
N GLU A 230 -17.91 -36.10 20.16
CA GLU A 230 -18.87 -35.99 21.24
C GLU A 230 -20.27 -36.53 20.79
N ASP A 231 -20.85 -37.37 21.59
CA ASP A 231 -22.19 -37.91 21.34
C ASP A 231 -23.22 -36.79 21.11
N GLY A 232 -23.90 -36.83 19.97
CA GLY A 232 -24.96 -35.89 19.61
C GLY A 232 -24.50 -34.63 18.87
N LYS A 233 -23.20 -34.50 18.57
CA LYS A 233 -22.68 -33.45 17.70
C LYS A 233 -22.24 -34.02 16.35
N VAL A 234 -22.32 -33.21 15.31
CA VAL A 234 -21.77 -33.56 13.98
C VAL A 234 -20.33 -33.15 13.92
N ASP A 235 -19.44 -34.13 13.78
CA ASP A 235 -18.02 -33.87 13.65
C ASP A 235 -17.64 -33.60 12.18
N TRP A 236 -16.84 -32.59 11.96
CA TRP A 236 -16.35 -32.23 10.64
C TRP A 236 -14.85 -32.54 10.57
N TYR A 237 -14.48 -33.45 9.67
CA TYR A 237 -13.09 -33.77 9.41
C TYR A 237 -12.65 -33.16 8.08
N PHE A 238 -11.51 -32.49 8.08
CA PHE A 238 -10.95 -31.87 6.88
C PHE A 238 -9.64 -32.59 6.49
N LEU A 239 -9.60 -33.10 5.27
CA LEU A 239 -8.38 -33.62 4.68
C LEU A 239 -7.90 -32.67 3.58
N GLY A 240 -6.85 -31.89 3.86
CA GLY A 240 -6.22 -31.01 2.89
C GLY A 240 -5.05 -31.70 2.19
N VAL A 241 -5.07 -31.74 0.86
CA VAL A 241 -3.95 -32.28 0.06
C VAL A 241 -3.40 -31.14 -0.80
N GLY A 242 -2.21 -30.63 -0.45
CA GLY A 242 -1.47 -29.67 -1.28
C GLY A 242 -0.81 -30.38 -2.46
N GLY A 243 -1.42 -30.35 -3.65
CA GLY A 243 -0.91 -31.01 -4.87
C GLY A 243 0.45 -30.48 -5.35
N ALA A 244 0.85 -29.29 -4.88
CA ALA A 244 2.13 -28.67 -5.19
C ALA A 244 2.70 -28.00 -3.92
N ALA A 245 3.20 -28.84 -2.99
CA ALA A 245 3.69 -28.40 -1.68
C ALA A 245 4.84 -27.36 -1.75
N TYR A 246 5.48 -27.21 -2.90
CA TYR A 246 6.48 -26.18 -3.18
C TYR A 246 5.89 -24.80 -3.53
N GLN A 247 4.56 -24.70 -3.73
CA GLN A 247 3.90 -23.41 -3.98
C GLN A 247 3.23 -22.93 -2.70
N SER A 248 3.71 -21.81 -2.16
CA SER A 248 3.24 -21.21 -0.91
C SER A 248 1.73 -20.93 -0.88
N VAL A 249 1.11 -20.69 -2.06
CA VAL A 249 -0.33 -20.44 -2.19
C VAL A 249 -1.15 -21.65 -1.71
N PHE A 250 -0.86 -22.84 -2.17
CA PHE A 250 -1.61 -24.04 -1.79
C PHE A 250 -1.40 -24.41 -0.32
N ARG A 251 -0.22 -24.16 0.22
CA ARG A 251 0.05 -24.35 1.64
C ARG A 251 -0.77 -23.41 2.52
N ARG A 252 -0.84 -22.12 2.16
CA ARG A 252 -1.65 -21.14 2.87
C ARG A 252 -3.15 -21.42 2.81
N GLU A 253 -3.67 -21.91 1.68
CA GLU A 253 -5.06 -22.32 1.57
C GLU A 253 -5.40 -23.46 2.53
N VAL A 254 -4.54 -24.47 2.63
CA VAL A 254 -4.73 -25.60 3.57
C VAL A 254 -4.62 -25.13 5.02
N GLU A 255 -3.64 -24.28 5.36
CA GLU A 255 -3.47 -23.72 6.70
C GLU A 255 -4.64 -22.80 7.10
N SER A 256 -5.19 -22.03 6.14
CA SER A 256 -6.37 -21.16 6.40
C SER A 256 -7.63 -21.93 6.74
N VAL A 257 -7.83 -23.09 6.13
CA VAL A 257 -9.00 -23.95 6.45
C VAL A 257 -8.78 -24.70 7.77
N GLN A 258 -7.55 -25.04 8.12
CA GLN A 258 -7.23 -25.71 9.38
C GLN A 258 -7.43 -24.78 10.60
N SER A 259 -7.43 -23.46 10.39
CA SER A 259 -7.62 -22.45 11.45
C SER A 259 -9.09 -22.05 11.68
N LEU A 260 -10.02 -22.59 10.89
CA LEU A 260 -11.47 -22.40 11.03
C LEU A 260 -12.08 -23.44 11.97
#